data_30b4264fa059fdc11e63d61d3e388d3f
#
_entry.id   30b4264fa059fdc11e63d61d3e388d3f
#
_cell.length_a   1.000
_cell.length_b   1.000
_cell.length_c   1.000
_cell.angle_alpha   90.00
_cell.angle_beta   90.00
_cell.angle_gamma   90.00
#
_symmetry.space_group_name_H-M   'P 1'
#
loop_
_entity.id
_entity.type
_entity.pdbx_description
1 polymer ?
#
loop_
_entity_poly.entity_id
_entity_poly.type
_entity_poly.pdbx_seq_one_letter_code
_entity_poly.pdbx_strand_id
1 'polypeptide(L)'
;MEKLPLYSERYGDTLKSTSNPDRRARSSTSTYLCQIGVIALLFIGYLVLLRPSSPCTGIARQTESYKAEAQEEYDNSLQLGLFDSGAQKTLEQTKIPLEAHIMSKCPDAQDCLQKLVLPAMEKISDKVDFKLSFIASVSKHSEEIECMHGPGECIGDMLMLCAANLPFPPTTDEASLPSQYPRTPIIRSLGFANCLINNFSRIPEREFVHQCAMEHGIDFEALNKCASQQNDDPNDGKDGGPPLSGLALLRESATRGEQLGIKTSCTVRLDDAVWCIRDSNEWKNCAQNGEGSQPSALADQVEKLWKERN
;
A
#
# COMPACT_ATOMS: atom_id res chain seq x y z
N MET A 1 -13.82 1.69 28.08
CA MET A 1 -13.99 1.35 26.66
C MET A 1 -14.35 2.64 25.94
N GLU A 2 -13.35 3.39 25.56
CA GLU A 2 -13.50 4.72 24.94
C GLU A 2 -13.11 4.59 23.49
N LYS A 3 -14.08 4.85 22.60
CA LYS A 3 -13.88 4.82 21.16
C LYS A 3 -12.95 5.97 20.78
N LEU A 4 -11.78 5.67 20.25
CA LEU A 4 -10.93 6.67 19.62
C LEU A 4 -11.66 7.23 18.39
N PRO A 5 -11.86 8.55 18.29
CA PRO A 5 -12.50 9.14 17.14
C PRO A 5 -11.56 9.17 15.95
N LEU A 6 -12.08 8.71 14.82
CA LEU A 6 -11.55 8.97 13.49
C LEU A 6 -11.28 10.47 13.35
N TYR A 7 -10.10 10.79 12.86
CA TYR A 7 -9.53 12.12 12.62
C TYR A 7 -10.54 13.07 11.96
N SER A 8 -11.04 14.03 12.72
CA SER A 8 -11.83 15.16 12.27
C SER A 8 -11.11 16.45 12.65
N GLU A 9 -10.69 17.17 11.63
CA GLU A 9 -10.48 18.60 11.51
C GLU A 9 -10.30 19.43 12.80
N ARG A 10 -9.10 19.97 12.98
CA ARG A 10 -8.91 21.25 13.65
C ARG A 10 -7.57 21.90 13.24
N TYR A 11 -7.62 22.72 12.20
CA TYR A 11 -6.68 23.82 12.03
C TYR A 11 -7.46 25.01 11.48
N GLY A 12 -7.86 25.90 12.35
CA GLY A 12 -8.51 27.16 12.08
C GLY A 12 -7.85 28.27 12.89
N ASP A 13 -7.34 29.22 12.17
CA ASP A 13 -7.28 30.65 12.46
C ASP A 13 -6.60 31.18 13.73
N THR A 14 -5.52 31.92 13.49
CA THR A 14 -5.37 33.28 14.08
C THR A 14 -4.29 34.10 13.33
N LEU A 15 -4.71 35.03 12.50
CA LEU A 15 -3.90 36.23 12.22
C LEU A 15 -4.84 37.47 12.20
N LYS A 16 -4.72 38.26 13.25
CA LYS A 16 -5.36 39.60 13.38
C LYS A 16 -4.73 40.58 12.44
N SER A 17 -5.57 41.24 11.65
CA SER A 17 -5.26 42.45 10.88
C SER A 17 -5.45 43.67 11.75
N THR A 18 -4.47 44.60 11.70
CA THR A 18 -4.60 45.97 12.18
C THR A 18 -4.86 46.90 11.00
N SER A 19 -5.85 47.73 11.21
CA SER A 19 -6.35 48.78 10.34
C SER A 19 -5.47 50.05 10.37
N ASN A 20 -5.41 50.83 9.32
CA ASN A 20 -5.86 52.20 9.34
C ASN A 20 -5.94 52.87 7.94
N PRO A 21 -6.71 53.94 7.80
CA PRO A 21 -7.25 54.41 6.53
C PRO A 21 -6.59 55.68 6.02
N ASP A 22 -6.66 55.94 4.72
CA ASP A 22 -6.66 57.30 4.21
C ASP A 22 -7.48 57.49 2.92
N ARG A 23 -8.10 58.71 2.89
CA ARG A 23 -9.09 59.20 1.95
C ARG A 23 -8.45 59.68 0.64
N ARG A 24 -9.15 59.62 -0.46
CA ARG A 24 -9.61 60.72 -1.34
C ARG A 24 -10.00 60.29 -2.73
N ALA A 25 -11.19 60.59 -3.06
CA ALA A 25 -11.79 61.48 -4.05
C ALA A 25 -12.05 60.96 -5.47
N ARG A 26 -13.34 60.86 -5.76
CA ARG A 26 -14.12 61.14 -6.98
C ARG A 26 -13.47 60.94 -8.35
N SER A 27 -14.12 60.01 -9.13
CA SER A 27 -14.42 60.28 -10.53
C SER A 27 -15.68 59.50 -10.94
N SER A 28 -16.63 60.20 -11.54
CA SER A 28 -17.99 59.79 -11.86
C SER A 28 -18.06 59.26 -13.30
N THR A 29 -17.46 58.11 -13.55
CA THR A 29 -17.67 57.35 -14.80
C THR A 29 -17.75 55.86 -14.57
N SER A 30 -17.90 55.42 -13.31
CA SER A 30 -17.79 54.05 -12.87
C SER A 30 -19.12 53.27 -12.76
N THR A 31 -20.27 53.90 -12.87
CA THR A 31 -21.56 53.22 -12.59
C THR A 31 -22.03 52.31 -13.71
N TYR A 32 -21.72 52.61 -14.96
CA TYR A 32 -22.13 51.73 -16.07
C TYR A 32 -21.24 50.50 -16.21
N LEU A 33 -19.93 50.61 -15.97
CA LEU A 33 -19.00 49.48 -16.00
C LEU A 33 -19.26 48.51 -14.83
N CYS A 34 -19.64 49.05 -13.66
CA CYS A 34 -19.98 48.20 -12.52
C CYS A 34 -21.27 47.40 -12.73
N GLN A 35 -22.29 48.00 -13.38
CA GLN A 35 -23.54 47.30 -13.68
C GLN A 35 -23.34 46.16 -14.73
N ILE A 36 -22.51 46.39 -15.75
CA ILE A 36 -22.17 45.35 -16.74
C ILE A 36 -21.37 44.22 -16.07
N GLY A 37 -20.44 44.55 -15.17
CA GLY A 37 -19.67 43.55 -14.41
C GLY A 37 -20.54 42.67 -13.51
N VAL A 38 -21.51 43.29 -12.80
CA VAL A 38 -22.44 42.54 -11.93
C VAL A 38 -23.34 41.61 -12.75
N ILE A 39 -23.87 42.09 -13.89
CA ILE A 39 -24.70 41.24 -14.77
C ILE A 39 -23.90 40.07 -15.35
N ALA A 40 -22.64 40.32 -15.76
CA ALA A 40 -21.76 39.25 -16.26
C ALA A 40 -21.44 38.19 -15.17
N LEU A 41 -21.19 38.65 -13.93
CA LEU A 41 -20.96 37.73 -12.81
C LEU A 41 -22.20 36.92 -12.44
N LEU A 42 -23.37 37.54 -12.46
CA LEU A 42 -24.64 36.83 -12.24
C LEU A 42 -24.94 35.84 -13.35
N PHE A 43 -24.60 36.16 -14.61
CA PHE A 43 -24.78 35.23 -15.73
C PHE A 43 -23.80 34.07 -15.67
N ILE A 44 -22.54 34.31 -15.29
CA ILE A 44 -21.56 33.25 -15.04
C ILE A 44 -22.00 32.38 -13.86
N GLY A 45 -22.46 32.98 -12.77
CA GLY A 45 -23.03 32.26 -11.61
C GLY A 45 -24.23 31.40 -12.01
N TYR A 46 -25.12 31.92 -12.84
CA TYR A 46 -26.27 31.17 -13.37
C TYR A 46 -25.85 30.01 -14.25
N LEU A 47 -24.86 30.19 -15.13
CA LEU A 47 -24.29 29.12 -15.97
C LEU A 47 -23.57 28.04 -15.16
N VAL A 48 -22.95 28.43 -14.04
CA VAL A 48 -22.33 27.46 -13.09
C VAL A 48 -23.38 26.65 -12.34
N LEU A 49 -24.51 27.30 -11.99
CA LEU A 49 -25.65 26.60 -11.34
C LEU A 49 -26.46 25.71 -12.30
N LEU A 50 -26.41 26.03 -13.61
CA LEU A 50 -27.05 25.20 -14.65
C LEU A 50 -26.14 24.06 -15.14
N ARG A 51 -24.88 24.02 -14.73
CA ARG A 51 -24.08 22.79 -14.99
C ARG A 51 -24.73 21.66 -14.22
N PRO A 52 -25.25 20.63 -14.91
CA PRO A 52 -25.67 19.44 -14.20
C PRO A 52 -24.45 18.98 -13.39
N SER A 53 -24.61 18.91 -12.08
CA SER A 53 -23.66 18.24 -11.21
C SER A 53 -23.51 16.83 -11.78
N SER A 54 -22.45 16.58 -12.50
CA SER A 54 -22.13 15.23 -12.93
C SER A 54 -21.99 14.43 -11.64
N PRO A 55 -22.84 13.44 -11.40
CA PRO A 55 -22.66 12.60 -10.25
C PRO A 55 -21.28 11.98 -10.33
N CYS A 56 -20.68 11.68 -9.20
CA CYS A 56 -19.35 11.02 -9.05
C CYS A 56 -19.36 9.59 -9.65
N THR A 57 -19.80 9.46 -10.89
CA THR A 57 -19.88 8.18 -11.63
C THR A 57 -18.52 7.74 -12.19
N GLY A 58 -17.52 8.62 -12.16
CA GLY A 58 -16.17 8.29 -12.63
C GLY A 58 -15.46 7.26 -11.74
N ILE A 59 -15.56 7.40 -10.43
CA ILE A 59 -14.88 6.51 -9.49
C ILE A 59 -15.54 5.12 -9.50
N ALA A 60 -16.87 5.05 -9.45
CA ALA A 60 -17.58 3.78 -9.52
C ALA A 60 -17.31 3.02 -10.83
N ARG A 61 -17.18 3.75 -11.95
CA ARG A 61 -16.87 3.15 -13.25
C ARG A 61 -15.44 2.63 -13.34
N GLN A 62 -14.48 3.28 -12.69
CA GLN A 62 -13.10 2.80 -12.62
C GLN A 62 -12.97 1.56 -11.74
N THR A 63 -13.66 1.50 -10.59
CA THR A 63 -13.65 0.31 -9.74
C THR A 63 -14.28 -0.90 -10.42
N GLU A 64 -15.30 -0.70 -11.23
CA GLU A 64 -15.92 -1.75 -12.03
C GLU A 64 -14.98 -2.24 -13.16
N SER A 65 -14.24 -1.31 -13.78
CA SER A 65 -13.30 -1.65 -14.87
C SER A 65 -12.18 -2.56 -14.40
N TYR A 66 -11.49 -2.25 -13.31
CA TYR A 66 -10.39 -3.10 -12.84
C TYR A 66 -10.89 -4.45 -12.26
N LYS A 67 -12.11 -4.49 -11.72
CA LYS A 67 -12.73 -5.77 -11.32
C LYS A 67 -13.01 -6.65 -12.54
N ALA A 68 -13.47 -6.05 -13.63
CA ALA A 68 -13.71 -6.79 -14.88
C ALA A 68 -12.39 -7.31 -15.49
N GLU A 69 -11.33 -6.49 -15.50
CA GLU A 69 -10.00 -6.90 -15.97
C GLU A 69 -9.41 -8.02 -15.10
N ALA A 70 -9.55 -7.92 -13.78
CA ALA A 70 -9.10 -8.95 -12.85
C ALA A 70 -9.87 -10.26 -13.03
N GLN A 71 -11.17 -10.19 -13.30
CA GLN A 71 -11.99 -11.36 -13.57
C GLN A 71 -11.61 -12.01 -14.91
N GLU A 72 -11.36 -11.21 -15.93
CA GLU A 72 -10.92 -11.73 -17.24
C GLU A 72 -9.54 -12.40 -17.15
N GLU A 73 -8.61 -11.84 -16.37
CA GLU A 73 -7.31 -12.45 -16.09
C GLU A 73 -7.46 -13.80 -15.36
N TYR A 74 -8.37 -13.86 -14.37
CA TYR A 74 -8.68 -15.10 -13.66
C TYR A 74 -9.35 -16.14 -14.56
N ASP A 75 -10.36 -15.75 -15.34
CA ASP A 75 -11.07 -16.64 -16.25
C ASP A 75 -10.14 -17.16 -17.35
N ASN A 76 -9.25 -16.32 -17.88
CA ASN A 76 -8.23 -16.74 -18.82
C ASN A 76 -7.24 -17.74 -18.21
N SER A 77 -6.84 -17.56 -16.95
CA SER A 77 -5.96 -18.50 -16.24
C SER A 77 -6.64 -19.85 -15.98
N LEU A 78 -7.95 -19.84 -15.72
CA LEU A 78 -8.77 -21.05 -15.64
C LEU A 78 -8.86 -21.78 -17.00
N GLN A 79 -9.08 -21.05 -18.09
CA GLN A 79 -9.16 -21.62 -19.44
C GLN A 79 -7.81 -22.18 -19.92
N LEU A 80 -6.70 -21.61 -19.47
CA LEU A 80 -5.35 -22.12 -19.75
C LEU A 80 -4.98 -23.33 -18.87
N GLY A 81 -5.90 -23.81 -18.01
CA GLY A 81 -5.66 -24.96 -17.14
C GLY A 81 -4.70 -24.70 -15.99
N LEU A 82 -4.39 -23.43 -15.69
CA LEU A 82 -3.49 -23.06 -14.60
C LEU A 82 -4.08 -23.33 -13.20
N PHE A 83 -5.41 -23.59 -13.15
CA PHE A 83 -6.14 -23.92 -11.91
C PHE A 83 -6.90 -25.26 -12.02
N ASP A 84 -6.52 -26.14 -12.97
CA ASP A 84 -7.17 -27.44 -13.08
C ASP A 84 -6.81 -28.32 -11.88
N SER A 85 -7.80 -28.55 -11.02
CA SER A 85 -7.73 -29.47 -9.88
C SER A 85 -7.89 -30.96 -10.25
N GLY A 86 -7.58 -31.28 -11.49
CA GLY A 86 -7.62 -32.66 -12.06
C GLY A 86 -6.23 -33.25 -12.26
N ALA A 87 -5.65 -33.86 -11.22
CA ALA A 87 -4.70 -34.96 -11.26
C ALA A 87 -3.64 -34.96 -12.39
N GLN A 88 -2.97 -33.83 -12.63
CA GLN A 88 -1.61 -33.86 -13.12
C GLN A 88 -0.72 -33.42 -11.95
N LYS A 89 0.13 -34.34 -11.47
CA LYS A 89 1.21 -34.08 -10.55
C LYS A 89 2.22 -33.18 -11.30
N THR A 90 1.85 -31.91 -11.51
CA THR A 90 2.80 -30.87 -11.86
C THR A 90 3.80 -30.91 -10.72
N LEU A 91 5.05 -31.22 -11.02
CA LEU A 91 6.16 -31.02 -10.08
C LEU A 91 6.04 -29.59 -9.60
N GLU A 92 5.53 -29.42 -8.40
CA GLU A 92 5.33 -28.10 -7.79
C GLU A 92 6.72 -27.50 -7.65
N GLN A 93 7.03 -26.52 -8.50
CA GLN A 93 8.35 -25.90 -8.53
C GLN A 93 8.61 -25.20 -7.19
N THR A 94 9.73 -25.54 -6.57
CA THR A 94 10.11 -24.98 -5.27
C THR A 94 10.56 -23.54 -5.45
N LYS A 95 9.74 -22.59 -5.03
CA LYS A 95 10.10 -21.17 -5.05
C LYS A 95 11.18 -20.85 -4.01
N ILE A 96 12.00 -19.88 -4.33
CA ILE A 96 13.11 -19.43 -3.48
C ILE A 96 12.59 -18.37 -2.51
N PRO A 97 12.74 -18.52 -1.18
CA PRO A 97 12.35 -17.52 -0.21
C PRO A 97 13.15 -16.22 -0.42
N LEU A 98 12.43 -15.12 -0.59
CA LEU A 98 12.99 -13.77 -0.68
C LEU A 98 12.17 -12.83 0.20
N GLU A 99 12.80 -12.18 1.15
CA GLU A 99 12.14 -11.26 2.08
C GLU A 99 12.80 -9.88 2.05
N ALA A 100 11.98 -8.84 2.17
CA ALA A 100 12.46 -7.49 2.46
C ALA A 100 11.79 -7.00 3.75
N HIS A 101 12.58 -6.65 4.75
CA HIS A 101 12.12 -6.12 6.02
C HIS A 101 12.34 -4.62 6.04
N ILE A 102 11.25 -3.87 6.15
CA ILE A 102 11.23 -2.41 6.00
C ILE A 102 10.42 -1.72 7.09
N MET A 103 10.47 -0.40 7.10
CA MET A 103 9.54 0.51 7.77
C MET A 103 8.95 1.41 6.70
N SER A 104 7.63 1.56 6.61
CA SER A 104 6.98 2.24 5.48
C SER A 104 7.29 3.73 5.37
N LYS A 105 7.78 4.36 6.42
CA LYS A 105 8.17 5.78 6.42
C LYS A 105 9.70 5.99 6.45
N CYS A 106 10.46 4.97 6.12
CA CYS A 106 11.91 5.03 6.12
C CYS A 106 12.47 5.34 4.71
N PRO A 107 13.34 6.36 4.54
CA PRO A 107 13.97 6.65 3.25
C PRO A 107 14.87 5.52 2.74
N ASP A 108 15.53 4.78 3.62
CA ASP A 108 16.34 3.62 3.22
C ASP A 108 15.47 2.47 2.67
N ALA A 109 14.22 2.35 3.14
CA ALA A 109 13.24 1.42 2.57
C ALA A 109 12.87 1.81 1.12
N GLN A 110 12.66 3.10 0.86
CA GLN A 110 12.43 3.62 -0.49
C GLN A 110 13.59 3.26 -1.41
N ASP A 111 14.80 3.60 -1.01
CA ASP A 111 16.02 3.30 -1.78
C ASP A 111 16.18 1.81 -2.05
N CYS A 112 15.96 0.98 -1.04
CA CYS A 112 16.10 -0.47 -1.13
C CYS A 112 15.09 -1.08 -2.11
N LEU A 113 13.83 -0.70 -2.00
CA LEU A 113 12.81 -1.20 -2.92
C LEU A 113 13.10 -0.75 -4.36
N GLN A 114 13.40 0.53 -4.57
CA GLN A 114 13.57 1.08 -5.92
C GLN A 114 14.90 0.69 -6.59
N LYS A 115 15.97 0.55 -5.82
CA LYS A 115 17.31 0.30 -6.38
C LYS A 115 17.70 -1.17 -6.39
N LEU A 116 17.07 -2.03 -5.58
CA LEU A 116 17.42 -3.45 -5.49
C LEU A 116 16.20 -4.36 -5.76
N VAL A 117 15.16 -4.26 -4.94
CA VAL A 117 14.08 -5.26 -4.93
C VAL A 117 13.25 -5.21 -6.22
N LEU A 118 12.69 -4.05 -6.57
CA LEU A 118 11.83 -3.91 -7.74
C LEU A 118 12.53 -4.32 -9.05
N PRO A 119 13.75 -3.82 -9.37
CA PRO A 119 14.42 -4.21 -10.60
C PRO A 119 14.81 -5.69 -10.65
N ALA A 120 15.05 -6.33 -9.49
CA ALA A 120 15.25 -7.78 -9.45
C ALA A 120 13.94 -8.53 -9.68
N MET A 121 12.85 -8.11 -9.02
CA MET A 121 11.53 -8.75 -9.13
C MET A 121 10.95 -8.75 -10.54
N GLU A 122 11.31 -7.78 -11.38
CA GLU A 122 10.96 -7.79 -12.82
C GLU A 122 11.43 -9.06 -13.53
N LYS A 123 12.51 -9.70 -13.03
CA LYS A 123 13.15 -10.88 -13.65
C LYS A 123 12.83 -12.19 -12.96
N ILE A 124 12.51 -12.14 -11.66
CA ILE A 124 12.48 -13.33 -10.81
C ILE A 124 11.15 -13.54 -10.07
N SER A 125 10.13 -12.71 -10.33
CA SER A 125 8.87 -12.76 -9.58
C SER A 125 8.14 -14.11 -9.67
N ASP A 126 8.36 -14.86 -10.75
CA ASP A 126 7.83 -16.20 -10.96
C ASP A 126 8.57 -17.29 -10.17
N LYS A 127 9.83 -17.04 -9.76
CA LYS A 127 10.75 -17.99 -9.12
C LYS A 127 10.86 -17.85 -7.61
N VAL A 128 10.36 -16.77 -7.05
CA VAL A 128 10.48 -16.46 -5.63
C VAL A 128 9.16 -16.58 -4.88
N ASP A 129 9.25 -16.99 -3.62
CA ASP A 129 8.22 -16.73 -2.62
C ASP A 129 8.61 -15.44 -1.89
N PHE A 130 8.10 -14.31 -2.41
CA PHE A 130 8.47 -13.00 -1.89
C PHE A 130 7.56 -12.59 -0.75
N LYS A 131 8.17 -12.10 0.33
CA LYS A 131 7.48 -11.54 1.48
C LYS A 131 7.99 -10.14 1.80
N LEU A 132 7.10 -9.14 1.78
CA LEU A 132 7.37 -7.82 2.33
C LEU A 132 6.98 -7.85 3.81
N SER A 133 7.95 -7.64 4.69
CA SER A 133 7.81 -7.70 6.13
C SER A 133 8.11 -6.33 6.76
N PHE A 134 7.53 -6.07 7.93
CA PHE A 134 7.64 -4.77 8.57
C PHE A 134 8.28 -4.87 9.94
N ILE A 135 9.11 -3.87 10.23
CA ILE A 135 9.85 -3.78 11.49
C ILE A 135 9.06 -2.85 12.42
N ALA A 136 8.58 -3.41 13.52
CA ALA A 136 7.94 -2.68 14.59
C ALA A 136 8.26 -3.38 15.93
N SER A 137 8.07 -2.70 17.03
CA SER A 137 8.24 -3.27 18.39
C SER A 137 6.91 -3.74 18.94
N VAL A 138 6.85 -4.98 19.40
CA VAL A 138 5.67 -5.54 20.07
C VAL A 138 5.90 -5.54 21.57
N SER A 139 5.08 -4.82 22.32
CA SER A 139 5.16 -4.79 23.76
C SER A 139 4.80 -6.15 24.36
N LYS A 140 5.64 -6.65 25.26
CA LYS A 140 5.39 -7.92 25.97
C LYS A 140 4.32 -7.83 27.06
N HIS A 141 3.92 -6.61 27.42
CA HIS A 141 3.05 -6.36 28.57
C HIS A 141 1.69 -5.74 28.20
N SER A 142 1.63 -4.95 27.12
CA SER A 142 0.43 -4.21 26.75
C SER A 142 -0.15 -4.64 25.38
N GLU A 143 0.49 -5.57 24.69
CA GLU A 143 0.13 -5.99 23.33
C GLU A 143 0.15 -4.84 22.30
N GLU A 144 0.62 -3.67 22.68
CA GLU A 144 0.78 -2.52 21.78
C GLU A 144 1.89 -2.74 20.78
N ILE A 145 1.68 -2.22 19.58
CA ILE A 145 2.69 -2.19 18.53
C ILE A 145 3.14 -0.75 18.35
N GLU A 146 4.46 -0.56 18.41
CA GLU A 146 5.10 0.73 18.24
C GLU A 146 5.96 0.74 16.98
N CYS A 147 5.76 1.73 16.13
CA CYS A 147 6.55 1.97 14.93
C CYS A 147 7.47 3.17 15.14
N MET A 148 8.70 3.08 14.63
CA MET A 148 9.76 4.06 14.90
C MET A 148 9.39 5.48 14.47
N HIS A 149 8.68 5.63 13.34
CA HIS A 149 8.25 6.93 12.81
C HIS A 149 6.80 7.27 13.18
N GLY A 150 6.30 6.67 14.27
CA GLY A 150 5.02 6.97 14.88
C GLY A 150 3.83 6.21 14.29
N PRO A 151 2.60 6.50 14.78
CA PRO A 151 1.39 5.73 14.42
C PRO A 151 1.07 5.70 12.93
N GLY A 152 1.42 6.76 12.19
CA GLY A 152 1.22 6.81 10.74
C GLY A 152 2.03 5.78 9.98
N GLU A 153 3.20 5.38 10.49
CA GLU A 153 3.98 4.28 9.94
C GLU A 153 3.29 2.95 10.16
N CYS A 154 2.82 2.67 11.38
CA CYS A 154 2.06 1.45 11.65
C CYS A 154 0.85 1.31 10.71
N ILE A 155 0.13 2.40 10.43
CA ILE A 155 -0.99 2.38 9.48
C ILE A 155 -0.48 2.07 8.06
N GLY A 156 0.63 2.67 7.63
CA GLY A 156 1.26 2.39 6.34
C GLY A 156 1.66 0.93 6.19
N ASP A 157 2.28 0.37 7.23
CA ASP A 157 2.69 -1.03 7.29
C ASP A 157 1.47 -1.97 7.19
N MET A 158 0.40 -1.68 7.95
CA MET A 158 -0.86 -2.43 7.88
C MET A 158 -1.50 -2.35 6.48
N LEU A 159 -1.52 -1.18 5.85
CA LEU A 159 -2.05 -1.02 4.50
C LEU A 159 -1.31 -1.89 3.48
N MET A 160 0.01 -1.93 3.52
CA MET A 160 0.81 -2.74 2.59
C MET A 160 0.65 -4.24 2.84
N LEU A 161 0.56 -4.65 4.12
CA LEU A 161 0.27 -6.04 4.49
C LEU A 161 -1.13 -6.46 4.06
N CYS A 162 -2.14 -5.61 4.29
CA CYS A 162 -3.50 -5.86 3.81
C CYS A 162 -3.53 -6.02 2.29
N ALA A 163 -2.90 -5.09 1.55
CA ALA A 163 -2.88 -5.14 0.09
C ALA A 163 -2.33 -6.47 -0.44
N ALA A 164 -1.29 -7.02 0.19
CA ALA A 164 -0.71 -8.30 -0.21
C ALA A 164 -1.60 -9.52 0.12
N ASN A 165 -2.49 -9.37 1.11
CA ASN A 165 -3.30 -10.47 1.62
C ASN A 165 -4.77 -10.43 1.19
N LEU A 166 -5.21 -9.39 0.49
CA LEU A 166 -6.57 -9.34 -0.06
C LEU A 166 -6.80 -10.48 -1.08
N PRO A 167 -8.03 -11.03 -1.13
CA PRO A 167 -8.40 -11.99 -2.16
C PRO A 167 -8.30 -11.38 -3.56
N PHE A 168 -7.87 -12.18 -4.52
CA PHE A 168 -7.77 -11.77 -5.92
C PHE A 168 -8.25 -12.90 -6.85
N PRO A 169 -9.21 -12.66 -7.76
CA PRO A 169 -9.94 -11.39 -7.97
C PRO A 169 -10.71 -10.91 -6.74
N PRO A 170 -11.00 -9.59 -6.62
CA PRO A 170 -11.79 -9.07 -5.52
C PRO A 170 -13.16 -9.73 -5.44
N THR A 171 -13.59 -10.10 -4.25
CA THR A 171 -14.89 -10.74 -3.98
C THR A 171 -15.58 -10.07 -2.81
N THR A 172 -16.92 -10.08 -2.83
CA THR A 172 -17.74 -9.57 -1.74
C THR A 172 -18.03 -10.60 -0.65
N ASP A 173 -17.73 -11.86 -0.91
CA ASP A 173 -18.07 -12.98 -0.02
C ASP A 173 -16.80 -13.61 0.58
N GLU A 174 -16.12 -12.84 1.42
CA GLU A 174 -14.89 -13.29 2.09
C GLU A 174 -15.12 -14.49 3.02
N ALA A 175 -16.33 -14.64 3.57
CA ALA A 175 -16.64 -15.68 4.56
C ALA A 175 -16.73 -17.08 3.93
N SER A 176 -16.94 -17.18 2.61
CA SER A 176 -17.07 -18.44 1.90
C SER A 176 -15.84 -18.83 1.08
N LEU A 177 -14.75 -18.04 1.15
CA LEU A 177 -13.56 -18.31 0.35
C LEU A 177 -12.82 -19.55 0.84
N PRO A 178 -12.38 -20.43 -0.08
CA PRO A 178 -11.45 -21.49 0.25
C PRO A 178 -10.16 -20.93 0.85
N SER A 179 -9.54 -21.66 1.76
CA SER A 179 -8.24 -21.28 2.36
C SER A 179 -7.12 -21.07 1.33
N GLN A 180 -7.26 -21.69 0.16
CA GLN A 180 -6.32 -21.60 -0.97
C GLN A 180 -6.73 -20.55 -2.02
N TYR A 181 -7.72 -19.69 -1.72
CA TYR A 181 -8.09 -18.64 -2.67
C TYR A 181 -6.89 -17.76 -2.98
N PRO A 182 -6.67 -17.41 -4.26
CA PRO A 182 -5.53 -16.57 -4.64
C PRO A 182 -5.51 -15.23 -3.90
N ARG A 183 -4.33 -14.77 -3.55
CA ARG A 183 -4.10 -13.46 -2.98
C ARG A 183 -3.64 -12.49 -4.05
N THR A 184 -3.67 -11.20 -3.73
CA THR A 184 -3.19 -10.15 -4.63
C THR A 184 -1.83 -10.54 -5.24
N PRO A 185 -1.68 -10.52 -6.58
CA PRO A 185 -0.41 -10.81 -7.22
C PRO A 185 0.71 -9.92 -6.69
N ILE A 186 1.88 -10.52 -6.48
CA ILE A 186 3.03 -9.89 -5.83
C ILE A 186 3.43 -8.56 -6.52
N ILE A 187 3.34 -8.51 -7.85
CA ILE A 187 3.68 -7.31 -8.61
C ILE A 187 2.70 -6.16 -8.32
N ARG A 188 1.41 -6.45 -8.10
CA ARG A 188 0.41 -5.44 -7.73
C ARG A 188 0.64 -4.93 -6.31
N SER A 189 0.78 -5.82 -5.34
CA SER A 189 1.01 -5.43 -3.93
C SER A 189 2.35 -4.72 -3.73
N LEU A 190 3.40 -5.15 -4.42
CA LEU A 190 4.70 -4.49 -4.37
C LEU A 190 4.68 -3.14 -5.10
N GLY A 191 3.96 -3.03 -6.21
CA GLY A 191 3.71 -1.75 -6.90
C GLY A 191 2.98 -0.76 -5.99
N PHE A 192 1.92 -1.20 -5.30
CA PHE A 192 1.22 -0.39 -4.31
C PHE A 192 2.14 0.07 -3.17
N ALA A 193 2.94 -0.85 -2.61
CA ALA A 193 3.91 -0.51 -1.58
C ALA A 193 4.92 0.53 -2.07
N ASN A 194 5.45 0.40 -3.28
CA ASN A 194 6.35 1.38 -3.87
C ASN A 194 5.68 2.75 -4.11
N CYS A 195 4.42 2.77 -4.55
CA CYS A 195 3.65 4.01 -4.71
C CYS A 195 3.56 4.76 -3.38
N LEU A 196 3.22 4.08 -2.29
CA LEU A 196 3.13 4.69 -0.96
C LEU A 196 4.50 5.18 -0.47
N ILE A 197 5.54 4.34 -0.57
CA ILE A 197 6.88 4.66 -0.06
C ILE A 197 7.54 5.77 -0.88
N ASN A 198 7.21 5.90 -2.16
CA ASN A 198 7.73 6.98 -3.00
C ASN A 198 7.39 8.39 -2.46
N ASN A 199 6.30 8.50 -1.72
CA ASN A 199 5.89 9.70 -1.01
C ASN A 199 5.54 9.39 0.46
N PHE A 200 6.46 8.72 1.17
CA PHE A 200 6.22 8.18 2.51
C PHE A 200 5.79 9.24 3.54
N SER A 201 6.11 10.52 3.33
CA SER A 201 5.63 11.60 4.18
C SER A 201 4.10 11.76 4.16
N ARG A 202 3.46 11.36 3.05
CA ARG A 202 2.01 11.39 2.87
C ARG A 202 1.27 10.20 3.44
N ILE A 203 1.98 9.19 3.90
CA ILE A 203 1.35 8.04 4.58
C ILE A 203 0.85 8.51 5.96
N PRO A 204 -0.40 8.27 6.33
CA PRO A 204 -1.48 7.52 5.66
C PRO A 204 -2.60 8.43 5.09
N GLU A 205 -2.30 9.50 4.37
CA GLU A 205 -3.33 10.37 3.78
C GLU A 205 -4.31 9.57 2.91
N ARG A 206 -5.61 9.61 3.22
CA ARG A 206 -6.65 8.81 2.57
C ARG A 206 -6.64 8.93 1.03
N GLU A 207 -6.61 10.15 0.53
CA GLU A 207 -6.64 10.41 -0.93
C GLU A 207 -5.40 9.86 -1.63
N PHE A 208 -4.25 9.96 -0.98
CA PHE A 208 -3.01 9.41 -1.51
C PHE A 208 -3.03 7.87 -1.53
N VAL A 209 -3.47 7.25 -0.44
CA VAL A 209 -3.62 5.79 -0.35
C VAL A 209 -4.62 5.29 -1.40
N HIS A 210 -5.76 5.99 -1.56
CA HIS A 210 -6.77 5.66 -2.56
C HIS A 210 -6.19 5.73 -3.98
N GLN A 211 -5.45 6.80 -4.31
CA GLN A 211 -4.78 6.92 -5.61
C GLN A 211 -3.85 5.75 -5.87
N CYS A 212 -2.95 5.41 -4.93
CA CYS A 212 -2.03 4.29 -5.08
C CYS A 212 -2.77 2.94 -5.23
N ALA A 213 -3.88 2.75 -4.48
CA ALA A 213 -4.69 1.54 -4.59
C ALA A 213 -5.30 1.39 -5.99
N MET A 214 -5.85 2.48 -6.55
CA MET A 214 -6.41 2.49 -7.90
C MET A 214 -5.36 2.21 -8.97
N GLU A 215 -4.17 2.82 -8.87
CA GLU A 215 -3.08 2.63 -9.83
C GLU A 215 -2.61 1.17 -9.92
N HIS A 216 -2.72 0.42 -8.81
CA HIS A 216 -2.26 -0.96 -8.73
C HIS A 216 -3.39 -2.00 -8.67
N GLY A 217 -4.63 -1.58 -8.91
CA GLY A 217 -5.80 -2.45 -8.93
C GLY A 217 -6.08 -3.13 -7.59
N ILE A 218 -5.85 -2.42 -6.48
CA ILE A 218 -6.19 -2.86 -5.13
C ILE A 218 -7.59 -2.32 -4.78
N ASP A 219 -8.47 -3.18 -4.27
CA ASP A 219 -9.80 -2.75 -3.79
C ASP A 219 -9.64 -1.88 -2.53
N PHE A 220 -9.87 -0.58 -2.67
CA PHE A 220 -9.66 0.37 -1.59
C PHE A 220 -10.58 0.16 -0.40
N GLU A 221 -11.84 -0.24 -0.62
CA GLU A 221 -12.77 -0.47 0.48
C GLU A 221 -12.41 -1.74 1.27
N ALA A 222 -12.02 -2.81 0.59
CA ALA A 222 -11.49 -4.00 1.22
C ALA A 222 -10.17 -3.72 1.96
N LEU A 223 -9.28 -2.93 1.35
CA LEU A 223 -8.02 -2.47 1.95
C LEU A 223 -8.27 -1.69 3.24
N ASN A 224 -9.18 -0.71 3.18
CA ASN A 224 -9.52 0.13 4.33
C ASN A 224 -10.20 -0.69 5.44
N LYS A 225 -11.08 -1.62 5.09
CA LYS A 225 -11.71 -2.56 6.04
C LYS A 225 -10.66 -3.37 6.79
N CYS A 226 -9.73 -3.99 6.08
CA CYS A 226 -8.62 -4.76 6.66
C CYS A 226 -7.74 -3.90 7.57
N ALA A 227 -7.26 -2.74 7.10
CA ALA A 227 -6.37 -1.87 7.86
C ALA A 227 -7.04 -1.23 9.09
N SER A 228 -8.37 -1.11 9.11
CA SER A 228 -9.14 -0.57 10.23
C SER A 228 -9.57 -1.63 11.24
N GLN A 229 -9.36 -2.92 10.94
CA GLN A 229 -9.71 -4.01 11.83
C GLN A 229 -8.79 -4.04 13.04
N GLN A 230 -9.35 -3.90 14.23
CA GLN A 230 -8.63 -3.86 15.51
C GLN A 230 -8.53 -5.22 16.18
N ASN A 231 -9.26 -6.22 15.68
CA ASN A 231 -9.23 -7.55 16.24
C ASN A 231 -8.04 -8.33 15.72
N ASP A 232 -7.17 -8.76 16.60
CA ASP A 232 -6.02 -9.60 16.32
C ASP A 232 -6.08 -10.97 17.03
N ASP A 233 -7.23 -11.31 17.63
CA ASP A 233 -7.44 -12.65 18.20
C ASP A 233 -7.67 -13.67 17.08
N PRO A 234 -6.75 -14.64 16.90
CA PRO A 234 -6.89 -15.69 15.89
C PRO A 234 -8.10 -16.62 16.16
N ASN A 235 -8.70 -16.56 17.34
CA ASN A 235 -9.82 -17.40 17.73
C ASN A 235 -11.19 -16.70 17.63
N ASP A 236 -11.25 -15.43 17.27
CA ASP A 236 -12.51 -14.68 17.19
C ASP A 236 -13.30 -14.94 15.89
N GLY A 237 -12.85 -15.87 15.07
CA GLY A 237 -13.53 -16.35 13.87
C GLY A 237 -14.46 -17.52 14.14
N LYS A 238 -15.77 -17.27 14.18
CA LYS A 238 -16.77 -18.34 14.13
C LYS A 238 -16.68 -19.05 12.78
N ASP A 239 -16.35 -20.34 12.77
CA ASP A 239 -16.48 -21.30 11.65
C ASP A 239 -15.86 -20.94 10.28
N GLY A 240 -15.44 -19.69 10.03
CA GLY A 240 -14.89 -19.21 8.74
C GLY A 240 -13.46 -18.69 8.81
N GLY A 241 -12.81 -18.73 9.98
CA GLY A 241 -11.51 -18.08 10.23
C GLY A 241 -11.67 -16.60 10.59
N PRO A 242 -10.67 -15.99 11.24
CA PRO A 242 -10.73 -14.58 11.64
C PRO A 242 -10.77 -13.69 10.40
N PRO A 243 -11.51 -12.55 10.47
CA PRO A 243 -11.48 -11.57 9.41
C PRO A 243 -10.04 -11.06 9.20
N LEU A 244 -9.68 -10.76 7.96
CA LEU A 244 -8.37 -10.22 7.64
C LEU A 244 -8.13 -8.90 8.40
N SER A 245 -7.12 -8.89 9.27
CA SER A 245 -6.82 -7.77 10.16
C SER A 245 -5.41 -7.24 9.94
N GLY A 246 -5.31 -5.94 9.59
CA GLY A 246 -4.03 -5.27 9.44
C GLY A 246 -3.20 -5.31 10.72
N LEU A 247 -3.83 -5.21 11.89
CA LEU A 247 -3.15 -5.28 13.19
C LEU A 247 -2.56 -6.67 13.44
N ALA A 248 -3.31 -7.74 13.16
CA ALA A 248 -2.83 -9.12 13.29
C ALA A 248 -1.65 -9.39 12.34
N LEU A 249 -1.78 -8.95 11.07
CA LEU A 249 -0.71 -9.07 10.08
C LEU A 249 0.57 -8.32 10.50
N LEU A 250 0.41 -7.11 11.04
CA LEU A 250 1.56 -6.32 11.51
C LEU A 250 2.22 -6.97 12.72
N ARG A 251 1.44 -7.49 13.66
CA ARG A 251 1.95 -8.23 14.82
C ARG A 251 2.75 -9.47 14.40
N GLU A 252 2.20 -10.27 13.48
CA GLU A 252 2.90 -11.44 12.94
C GLU A 252 4.21 -11.03 12.29
N SER A 253 4.19 -10.01 11.44
CA SER A 253 5.37 -9.50 10.74
C SER A 253 6.44 -8.98 11.70
N ALA A 254 6.06 -8.16 12.68
CA ALA A 254 6.96 -7.61 13.68
C ALA A 254 7.57 -8.70 14.56
N THR A 255 6.76 -9.63 15.06
CA THR A 255 7.22 -10.78 15.87
C THR A 255 8.22 -11.64 15.10
N ARG A 256 7.96 -11.90 13.81
CA ARG A 256 8.91 -12.61 12.94
C ARG A 256 10.23 -11.85 12.81
N GLY A 257 10.17 -10.54 12.58
CA GLY A 257 11.36 -9.68 12.51
C GLY A 257 12.19 -9.74 13.78
N GLU A 258 11.54 -9.68 14.95
CA GLU A 258 12.21 -9.82 16.26
C GLU A 258 12.87 -11.19 16.44
N GLN A 259 12.17 -12.28 16.08
CA GLN A 259 12.71 -13.66 16.14
C GLN A 259 13.94 -13.84 15.26
N LEU A 260 13.97 -13.19 14.10
CA LEU A 260 15.10 -13.19 13.16
C LEU A 260 16.22 -12.20 13.57
N GLY A 261 16.02 -11.41 14.61
CA GLY A 261 16.96 -10.38 15.08
C GLY A 261 17.09 -9.19 14.12
N ILE A 262 16.12 -8.97 13.25
CA ILE A 262 16.14 -7.89 12.25
C ILE A 262 15.66 -6.60 12.90
N LYS A 263 16.49 -5.56 12.81
CA LYS A 263 16.22 -4.24 13.41
C LYS A 263 16.42 -3.08 12.45
N THR A 264 17.00 -3.32 11.28
CA THR A 264 17.39 -2.28 10.33
C THR A 264 16.50 -2.32 9.09
N SER A 265 15.84 -1.24 8.82
CA SER A 265 15.11 -0.98 7.58
C SER A 265 16.09 -0.32 6.57
N CYS A 266 16.38 -0.91 5.41
CA CYS A 266 15.84 -2.14 4.84
C CYS A 266 16.83 -3.30 5.01
N THR A 267 16.33 -4.47 5.40
CA THR A 267 17.13 -5.71 5.36
C THR A 267 16.51 -6.66 4.35
N VAL A 268 17.25 -7.00 3.31
CA VAL A 268 16.88 -8.01 2.31
C VAL A 268 17.45 -9.36 2.73
N ARG A 269 16.63 -10.41 2.67
CA ARG A 269 17.03 -11.79 2.96
C ARG A 269 16.74 -12.67 1.75
N LEU A 270 17.65 -13.53 1.39
CA LEU A 270 17.51 -14.53 0.35
C LEU A 270 17.83 -15.87 0.94
N ASP A 271 16.94 -16.85 0.74
CA ASP A 271 17.14 -18.23 1.18
C ASP A 271 17.51 -18.32 2.67
N ASP A 272 16.72 -17.65 3.51
CA ASP A 272 16.87 -17.54 4.97
C ASP A 272 18.14 -16.85 5.49
N ALA A 273 19.01 -16.35 4.62
CA ALA A 273 20.19 -15.58 5.00
C ALA A 273 20.07 -14.10 4.65
N VAL A 274 20.73 -13.22 5.41
CA VAL A 274 20.84 -11.80 5.06
C VAL A 274 21.57 -11.67 3.74
N TRP A 275 20.92 -11.04 2.75
CA TRP A 275 21.50 -10.78 1.45
C TRP A 275 22.18 -9.41 1.39
N CYS A 276 21.49 -8.36 1.84
CA CYS A 276 22.03 -7.00 1.83
C CYS A 276 21.21 -6.11 2.78
N ILE A 277 21.85 -5.10 3.37
CA ILE A 277 21.22 -4.11 4.22
C ILE A 277 21.42 -2.72 3.62
N ARG A 278 20.35 -1.94 3.53
CA ARG A 278 20.40 -0.51 3.25
C ARG A 278 20.19 0.25 4.56
N ASP A 279 21.17 1.05 4.97
CA ASP A 279 21.13 1.78 6.24
C ASP A 279 21.96 3.06 6.15
N SER A 280 21.38 4.17 6.58
CA SER A 280 22.02 5.50 6.57
C SER A 280 22.55 5.89 5.18
N ASN A 281 21.77 5.61 4.14
CA ASN A 281 22.10 5.83 2.72
C ASN A 281 23.27 4.99 2.20
N GLU A 282 23.66 3.93 2.88
CA GLU A 282 24.75 3.04 2.48
C GLU A 282 24.27 1.60 2.37
N TRP A 283 24.90 0.82 1.48
CA TRP A 283 24.76 -0.62 1.41
C TRP A 283 25.76 -1.28 2.32
N LYS A 284 25.30 -2.16 3.22
CA LYS A 284 26.08 -2.81 4.26
C LYS A 284 25.85 -4.30 4.25
N ASN A 285 26.87 -5.07 4.60
CA ASN A 285 26.76 -6.53 4.77
C ASN A 285 26.15 -7.25 3.54
N CYS A 286 26.40 -6.73 2.34
CA CYS A 286 25.89 -7.33 1.13
C CYS A 286 26.68 -8.58 0.75
N ALA A 287 25.95 -9.62 0.35
CA ALA A 287 26.51 -10.85 -0.16
C ALA A 287 27.43 -10.61 -1.37
N GLN A 288 28.17 -11.65 -1.79
CA GLN A 288 29.05 -11.62 -2.96
C GLN A 288 30.07 -10.46 -2.92
N ASN A 289 30.72 -10.27 -1.77
CA ASN A 289 31.73 -9.22 -1.55
C ASN A 289 31.22 -7.78 -1.83
N GLY A 290 29.93 -7.53 -1.61
CA GLY A 290 29.27 -6.23 -1.80
C GLY A 290 28.47 -6.12 -3.09
N GLU A 291 28.65 -7.00 -4.06
CA GLU A 291 27.87 -7.01 -5.32
C GLU A 291 26.37 -7.30 -5.09
N GLY A 292 26.01 -7.89 -3.95
CA GLY A 292 24.62 -8.15 -3.56
C GLY A 292 23.72 -6.92 -3.51
N SER A 293 24.27 -5.71 -3.53
CA SER A 293 23.54 -4.46 -3.72
C SER A 293 23.04 -4.24 -5.16
N GLN A 294 23.50 -5.02 -6.13
CA GLN A 294 23.09 -4.93 -7.52
C GLN A 294 21.90 -5.84 -7.81
N PRO A 295 20.84 -5.34 -8.49
CA PRO A 295 19.67 -6.15 -8.84
C PRO A 295 20.01 -7.38 -9.69
N SER A 296 21.00 -7.27 -10.56
CA SER A 296 21.48 -8.39 -11.39
C SER A 296 22.09 -9.51 -10.54
N ALA A 297 22.90 -9.16 -9.53
CA ALA A 297 23.52 -10.15 -8.64
C ALA A 297 22.45 -10.92 -7.83
N LEU A 298 21.43 -10.22 -7.35
CA LEU A 298 20.27 -10.84 -6.68
C LEU A 298 19.52 -11.79 -7.64
N ALA A 299 19.22 -11.31 -8.84
CA ALA A 299 18.50 -12.09 -9.84
C ALA A 299 19.29 -13.35 -10.27
N ASP A 300 20.59 -13.22 -10.53
CA ASP A 300 21.45 -14.33 -10.93
C ASP A 300 21.57 -15.39 -9.82
N GLN A 301 21.60 -14.96 -8.55
CA GLN A 301 21.64 -15.88 -7.42
C GLN A 301 20.32 -16.65 -7.27
N VAL A 302 19.17 -15.95 -7.42
CA VAL A 302 17.85 -16.60 -7.41
C VAL A 302 17.74 -17.61 -8.56
N GLU A 303 18.14 -17.24 -9.76
CA GLU A 303 18.16 -18.15 -10.91
C GLU A 303 19.01 -19.41 -10.65
N LYS A 304 20.18 -19.23 -10.02
CA LYS A 304 21.03 -20.35 -9.64
C LYS A 304 20.34 -21.29 -8.64
N LEU A 305 19.84 -20.73 -7.53
CA LEU A 305 19.16 -21.50 -6.50
C LEU A 305 17.92 -22.21 -7.04
N TRP A 306 17.17 -21.53 -7.91
CA TRP A 306 15.96 -22.10 -8.52
C TRP A 306 16.31 -23.30 -9.42
N LYS A 307 17.38 -23.20 -10.23
CA LYS A 307 17.85 -24.32 -11.05
C LYS A 307 18.41 -25.49 -10.24
N GLU A 308 18.96 -25.22 -9.06
CA GLU A 308 19.49 -26.26 -8.17
C GLU A 308 18.36 -27.04 -7.46
N ARG A 309 17.15 -26.46 -7.36
CA ARG A 309 16.00 -27.05 -6.63
C ARG A 309 14.93 -27.67 -7.53
N ASN A 310 14.94 -27.33 -8.79
CA ASN A 310 13.94 -27.76 -9.77
C ASN A 310 14.60 -28.45 -10.97
#